data_a25f0567cbefd704a9b9325e282c8f79
#
_entry.id   a25f0567cbefd704a9b9325e282c8f79
#
_cell.length_a   1.000
_cell.length_b   1.000
_cell.length_c   1.000
_cell.angle_alpha   90.00
_cell.angle_beta   90.00
_cell.angle_gamma   90.00
#
_symmetry.space_group_name_H-M   'P 1'
#
loop_
_entity.id
_entity.type
_entity.pdbx_description
1 polymer ?
#
loop_
_entity_poly.entity_id
_entity_poly.type
_entity_poly.pdbx_seq_one_letter_code
_entity_poly.pdbx_strand_id
1 'polypeptide(L)'
;VDAMAAAGGRANEFPDTLKFALMLGQYANKTYGSHHYAKAQNQRRVMTAAFDEVLTKYDLLLMPATAMMTSRIPDPGAGFLDTMQHCWEAIGNTAPTNVSGHPAISIPCGFGEGDRPVGLMLIGKHFDEMTVYQAAHAFEQSCNWENMGTARS
;
A
#
# COMPACT_ATOMS: atom_id res chain seq x y z
N VAL A 1 -25.31 7.55 10.07
CA VAL A 1 -25.74 8.67 9.19
C VAL A 1 -25.21 9.97 9.73
N ASP A 2 -25.34 10.23 11.04
CA ASP A 2 -24.94 11.50 11.66
C ASP A 2 -23.42 11.74 11.65
N ALA A 3 -22.61 10.68 11.83
CA ALA A 3 -21.15 10.78 11.76
C ALA A 3 -20.65 11.15 10.34
N MET A 4 -21.30 10.65 9.29
CA MET A 4 -20.97 11.01 7.90
C MET A 4 -21.41 12.44 7.57
N ALA A 5 -22.56 12.87 8.08
CA ALA A 5 -23.02 14.25 7.92
C ALA A 5 -22.11 15.24 8.65
N ALA A 6 -21.66 14.92 9.87
CA ALA A 6 -20.68 15.72 10.62
C ALA A 6 -19.32 15.78 9.91
N ALA A 7 -18.86 14.67 9.31
CA ALA A 7 -17.64 14.66 8.49
C ALA A 7 -17.75 15.54 7.24
N GLY A 8 -18.94 15.60 6.62
CA GLY A 8 -19.21 16.51 5.49
C GLY A 8 -19.05 17.99 5.84
N GLY A 9 -19.43 18.40 7.05
CA GLY A 9 -19.23 19.75 7.57
C GLY A 9 -17.74 20.13 7.76
N ARG A 10 -16.84 19.14 7.85
CA ARG A 10 -15.41 19.31 8.04
C ARG A 10 -14.56 18.90 6.82
N ALA A 11 -15.17 18.86 5.65
CA ALA A 11 -14.49 18.42 4.41
C ALA A 11 -13.23 19.26 4.08
N ASN A 12 -13.19 20.52 4.50
CA ASN A 12 -12.02 21.38 4.30
C ASN A 12 -10.80 20.98 5.15
N GLU A 13 -11.00 20.18 6.22
CA GLU A 13 -9.93 19.69 7.09
C GLU A 13 -9.26 18.42 6.55
N PHE A 14 -9.83 17.81 5.51
CA PHE A 14 -9.22 16.63 4.90
C PHE A 14 -7.89 16.99 4.21
N PRO A 15 -6.90 16.09 4.24
CA PRO A 15 -5.68 16.25 3.47
C PRO A 15 -5.98 16.46 1.98
N ASP A 16 -5.17 17.24 1.29
CA ASP A 16 -5.38 17.55 -0.12
C ASP A 16 -5.33 16.31 -1.01
N THR A 17 -4.54 15.29 -0.63
CA THR A 17 -4.49 13.98 -1.29
C THR A 17 -5.84 13.27 -1.28
N LEU A 18 -6.54 13.28 -0.15
CA LEU A 18 -7.89 12.71 -0.03
C LEU A 18 -8.93 13.53 -0.82
N LYS A 19 -8.88 14.86 -0.70
CA LYS A 19 -9.75 15.76 -1.49
C LYS A 19 -9.59 15.48 -2.98
N PHE A 20 -8.35 15.37 -3.45
CA PHE A 20 -8.05 15.08 -4.85
C PHE A 20 -8.64 13.74 -5.29
N ALA A 21 -8.42 12.67 -4.51
CA ALA A 21 -8.95 11.34 -4.83
C ALA A 21 -10.50 11.34 -4.94
N LEU A 22 -11.18 12.02 -4.00
CA LEU A 22 -12.63 12.14 -4.00
C LEU A 22 -13.14 12.96 -5.20
N MET A 23 -12.49 14.09 -5.50
CA MET A 23 -12.84 14.93 -6.65
C MET A 23 -12.59 14.21 -7.98
N LEU A 24 -11.48 13.50 -8.11
CA LEU A 24 -11.15 12.71 -9.29
C LEU A 24 -12.18 11.60 -9.52
N GLY A 25 -12.55 10.89 -8.46
CA GLY A 25 -13.60 9.86 -8.52
C GLY A 25 -14.96 10.43 -8.96
N GLN A 26 -15.36 11.57 -8.40
CA GLN A 26 -16.59 12.26 -8.77
C GLN A 26 -16.56 12.79 -10.21
N TYR A 27 -15.44 13.37 -10.62
CA TYR A 27 -15.24 13.81 -12.00
C TYR A 27 -15.35 12.65 -13.00
N ALA A 28 -14.65 11.56 -12.73
CA ALA A 28 -14.66 10.37 -13.58
C ALA A 28 -16.08 9.80 -13.71
N ASN A 29 -16.80 9.69 -12.59
CA ASN A 29 -18.20 9.20 -12.60
C ASN A 29 -19.15 10.13 -13.37
N LYS A 30 -19.03 11.44 -13.18
CA LYS A 30 -19.87 12.44 -13.86
C LYS A 30 -19.58 12.51 -15.36
N THR A 31 -18.31 12.40 -15.75
CA THR A 31 -17.90 12.59 -17.16
C THR A 31 -18.03 11.31 -17.98
N TYR A 32 -17.68 10.17 -17.38
CA TYR A 32 -17.60 8.88 -18.07
C TYR A 32 -18.60 7.83 -17.55
N GLY A 33 -19.45 8.21 -16.59
CA GLY A 33 -20.34 7.26 -15.92
C GLY A 33 -19.57 6.15 -15.21
N SER A 34 -20.19 4.99 -15.07
CA SER A 34 -19.58 3.83 -14.40
C SER A 34 -18.59 3.03 -15.27
N HIS A 35 -18.31 3.45 -16.51
CA HIS A 35 -17.49 2.69 -17.46
C HIS A 35 -16.10 2.38 -16.91
N HIS A 36 -15.39 3.38 -16.40
CA HIS A 36 -14.05 3.18 -15.84
C HIS A 36 -14.06 2.31 -14.59
N TYR A 37 -15.07 2.47 -13.73
CA TYR A 37 -15.25 1.63 -12.56
C TYR A 37 -15.50 0.16 -12.95
N ALA A 38 -16.40 -0.10 -13.90
CA ALA A 38 -16.68 -1.44 -14.39
C ALA A 38 -15.43 -2.10 -15.02
N LYS A 39 -14.65 -1.33 -15.82
CA LYS A 39 -13.40 -1.79 -16.37
C LYS A 39 -12.38 -2.14 -15.27
N ALA A 40 -12.24 -1.30 -14.25
CA ALA A 40 -11.38 -1.57 -13.10
C ALA A 40 -11.79 -2.82 -12.34
N GLN A 41 -13.10 -3.04 -12.11
CA GLN A 41 -13.60 -4.27 -11.47
C GLN A 41 -13.33 -5.53 -12.31
N ASN A 42 -13.37 -5.44 -13.62
CA ASN A 42 -13.00 -6.56 -14.48
C ASN A 42 -11.48 -6.85 -14.39
N GLN A 43 -10.64 -5.81 -14.41
CA GLN A 43 -9.19 -5.97 -14.22
C GLN A 43 -8.84 -6.52 -12.82
N ARG A 44 -9.58 -6.12 -11.79
CA ARG A 44 -9.45 -6.70 -10.45
C ARG A 44 -9.57 -8.23 -10.49
N ARG A 45 -10.58 -8.76 -11.18
CA ARG A 45 -10.78 -10.22 -11.29
C ARG A 45 -9.59 -10.93 -11.94
N VAL A 46 -9.05 -10.33 -13.01
CA VAL A 46 -7.87 -10.87 -13.71
C VAL A 46 -6.66 -10.88 -12.78
N MET A 47 -6.44 -9.78 -12.06
CA MET A 47 -5.32 -9.67 -11.12
C MET A 47 -5.47 -10.64 -9.94
N THR A 48 -6.66 -10.73 -9.35
CA THR A 48 -6.93 -11.69 -8.26
C THR A 48 -6.64 -13.13 -8.71
N ALA A 49 -7.13 -13.52 -9.88
CA ALA A 49 -6.88 -14.86 -10.43
C ALA A 49 -5.39 -15.14 -10.66
N ALA A 50 -4.60 -14.14 -11.07
CA ALA A 50 -3.16 -14.29 -11.23
C ALA A 50 -2.44 -14.51 -9.89
N PHE A 51 -2.83 -13.79 -8.83
CA PHE A 51 -2.31 -14.04 -7.48
C PHE A 51 -2.71 -15.43 -6.99
N ASP A 52 -3.99 -15.81 -7.13
CA ASP A 52 -4.49 -17.13 -6.76
C ASP A 52 -3.69 -18.24 -7.46
N GLU A 53 -3.46 -18.12 -8.77
CA GLU A 53 -2.70 -19.11 -9.54
C GLU A 53 -1.27 -19.29 -9.00
N VAL A 54 -0.56 -18.20 -8.74
CA VAL A 54 0.81 -18.28 -8.22
C VAL A 54 0.82 -18.87 -6.81
N LEU A 55 -0.13 -18.49 -5.97
CA LEU A 55 -0.26 -19.00 -4.61
C LEU A 55 -0.74 -20.45 -4.52
N THR A 56 -1.16 -21.08 -5.63
CA THR A 56 -1.31 -22.56 -5.67
C THR A 56 0.03 -23.29 -5.63
N LYS A 57 1.10 -22.64 -6.10
CA LYS A 57 2.44 -23.22 -6.24
C LYS A 57 3.37 -22.83 -5.09
N TYR A 58 3.09 -21.70 -4.45
CA TYR A 58 3.87 -21.14 -3.36
C TYR A 58 2.98 -20.84 -2.17
N ASP A 59 3.52 -20.90 -0.97
CA ASP A 59 2.77 -20.59 0.25
C ASP A 59 2.64 -19.09 0.44
N LEU A 60 3.66 -18.34 0.06
CA LEU A 60 3.73 -16.89 0.20
C LEU A 60 4.46 -16.27 -1.01
N LEU A 61 4.11 -15.02 -1.30
CA LEU A 61 4.90 -14.16 -2.17
C LEU A 61 5.66 -13.14 -1.30
N LEU A 62 6.89 -12.86 -1.71
CA LEU A 62 7.80 -11.97 -1.00
C LEU A 62 8.26 -10.86 -1.94
N MET A 63 8.14 -9.61 -1.48
CA MET A 63 8.59 -8.44 -2.24
C MET A 63 8.91 -7.26 -1.31
N PRO A 64 9.60 -6.21 -1.78
CA PRO A 64 9.70 -4.97 -1.02
C PRO A 64 8.32 -4.36 -0.76
N ALA A 65 8.08 -3.82 0.44
CA ALA A 65 6.80 -3.18 0.77
C ALA A 65 6.54 -1.95 -0.11
N THR A 66 7.57 -1.22 -0.48
CA THR A 66 7.50 -0.07 -1.39
C THR A 66 8.34 -0.31 -2.63
N ALA A 67 7.90 0.17 -3.78
CA ALA A 67 8.62 0.04 -5.05
C ALA A 67 9.88 0.92 -5.12
N MET A 68 10.04 1.83 -4.17
CA MET A 68 11.13 2.79 -4.09
C MET A 68 11.64 2.93 -2.66
N MET A 69 12.85 3.42 -2.51
CA MET A 69 13.36 3.85 -1.21
C MET A 69 12.54 5.03 -0.68
N THR A 70 12.46 5.15 0.64
CA THR A 70 11.77 6.29 1.27
C THR A 70 12.27 7.63 0.68
N SER A 71 11.34 8.43 0.19
CA SER A 71 11.63 9.78 -0.28
C SER A 71 11.96 10.72 0.89
N ARG A 72 12.54 11.88 0.58
CA ARG A 72 12.63 12.97 1.55
C ARG A 72 11.23 13.48 1.86
N ILE A 73 11.04 13.97 3.08
CA ILE A 73 9.83 14.71 3.43
C ILE A 73 9.78 15.95 2.51
N PRO A 74 8.68 16.17 1.78
CA PRO A 74 8.54 17.35 0.93
C PRO A 74 8.73 18.64 1.75
N ASP A 75 9.32 19.64 1.14
CA ASP A 75 9.45 20.96 1.78
C ASP A 75 8.06 21.53 2.12
N PRO A 76 7.92 22.31 3.18
CA PRO A 76 6.63 22.92 3.55
C PRO A 76 5.99 23.78 2.45
N GLY A 77 6.79 24.23 1.47
CA GLY A 77 6.33 24.96 0.28
C GLY A 77 6.22 24.12 -0.98
N ALA A 78 6.36 22.79 -0.89
CA ALA A 78 6.24 21.88 -2.04
C ALA A 78 4.87 22.03 -2.70
N GLY A 79 4.86 22.03 -4.03
CA GLY A 79 3.64 22.10 -4.81
C GLY A 79 2.76 20.86 -4.61
N PHE A 80 1.46 21.04 -4.82
CA PHE A 80 0.48 19.94 -4.73
C PHE A 80 0.87 18.73 -5.59
N LEU A 81 1.32 18.94 -6.82
CA LEU A 81 1.70 17.85 -7.73
C LEU A 81 2.90 17.06 -7.22
N ASP A 82 3.88 17.73 -6.64
CA ASP A 82 5.07 17.10 -6.06
C ASP A 82 4.68 16.20 -4.87
N THR A 83 3.86 16.70 -3.97
CA THR A 83 3.31 15.92 -2.85
C THR A 83 2.51 14.71 -3.34
N MET A 84 1.68 14.89 -4.36
CA MET A 84 0.87 13.81 -4.94
C MET A 84 1.75 12.74 -5.57
N GLN A 85 2.79 13.11 -6.32
CA GLN A 85 3.70 12.16 -6.93
C GLN A 85 4.35 11.26 -5.89
N HIS A 86 4.91 11.83 -4.82
CA HIS A 86 5.52 11.08 -3.73
C HIS A 86 4.53 10.10 -3.06
N CYS A 87 3.28 10.53 -2.84
CA CYS A 87 2.25 9.65 -2.28
C CYS A 87 1.93 8.46 -3.20
N TRP A 88 1.84 8.68 -4.51
CA TRP A 88 1.47 7.63 -5.46
C TRP A 88 2.61 6.64 -5.72
N GLU A 89 3.83 7.11 -5.76
CA GLU A 89 5.01 6.25 -5.91
C GLU A 89 5.17 5.28 -4.74
N ALA A 90 4.85 5.70 -3.52
CA ALA A 90 4.97 4.88 -2.33
C ALA A 90 4.01 3.67 -2.30
N ILE A 91 2.84 3.75 -2.94
CA ILE A 91 1.80 2.70 -2.87
C ILE A 91 1.91 1.65 -3.99
N GLY A 92 2.92 1.73 -4.86
CA GLY A 92 3.04 0.90 -6.06
C GLY A 92 2.93 -0.60 -5.77
N ASN A 93 3.57 -1.10 -4.74
CA ASN A 93 3.55 -2.52 -4.37
C ASN A 93 2.38 -2.91 -3.47
N THR A 94 1.83 -1.97 -2.67
CA THR A 94 0.72 -2.26 -1.75
C THR A 94 -0.66 -2.15 -2.42
N ALA A 95 -0.80 -1.33 -3.45
CA ALA A 95 -2.06 -1.17 -4.16
C ALA A 95 -2.62 -2.48 -4.77
N PRO A 96 -1.81 -3.37 -5.37
CA PRO A 96 -2.28 -4.64 -5.89
C PRO A 96 -2.95 -5.54 -4.82
N THR A 97 -2.39 -5.63 -3.62
CA THR A 97 -2.97 -6.44 -2.53
C THR A 97 -4.27 -5.83 -2.00
N ASN A 98 -4.37 -4.49 -1.92
CA ASN A 98 -5.61 -3.81 -1.57
C ASN A 98 -6.72 -4.08 -2.60
N VAL A 99 -6.36 -4.15 -3.89
CA VAL A 99 -7.32 -4.40 -4.97
C VAL A 99 -7.71 -5.87 -5.03
N SER A 100 -6.77 -6.80 -4.91
CA SER A 100 -7.03 -8.25 -4.98
C SER A 100 -7.67 -8.79 -3.70
N GLY A 101 -7.38 -8.18 -2.54
CA GLY A 101 -7.90 -8.60 -1.24
C GLY A 101 -7.09 -9.71 -0.57
N HIS A 102 -5.89 -10.01 -1.05
CA HIS A 102 -5.00 -10.97 -0.41
C HIS A 102 -4.42 -10.39 0.89
N PRO A 103 -4.30 -11.21 1.95
CA PRO A 103 -3.65 -10.79 3.18
C PRO A 103 -2.18 -10.48 2.93
N ALA A 104 -1.73 -9.36 3.45
CA ALA A 104 -0.34 -8.94 3.34
C ALA A 104 0.14 -8.30 4.64
N ILE A 105 1.40 -8.55 4.99
CA ILE A 105 2.07 -7.92 6.13
C ILE A 105 3.37 -7.26 5.65
N SER A 106 3.72 -6.12 6.22
CA SER A 106 5.03 -5.51 6.06
C SER A 106 5.79 -5.57 7.37
N ILE A 107 7.01 -6.08 7.30
CA ILE A 107 7.93 -6.22 8.44
C ILE A 107 9.25 -5.53 8.15
N PRO A 108 9.94 -4.96 9.15
CA PRO A 108 11.27 -4.39 8.98
C PRO A 108 12.25 -5.47 8.52
N CYS A 109 13.06 -5.20 7.49
CA CYS A 109 14.06 -6.17 7.03
C CYS A 109 15.47 -5.59 6.90
N GLY A 110 15.68 -4.36 7.37
CA GLY A 110 16.99 -3.71 7.39
C GLY A 110 16.94 -2.27 6.89
N PHE A 111 18.09 -1.79 6.47
CA PHE A 111 18.28 -0.43 6.00
C PHE A 111 18.94 -0.44 4.63
N GLY A 112 18.52 0.44 3.76
CA GLY A 112 19.11 0.70 2.47
C GLY A 112 20.05 1.91 2.49
N GLU A 113 20.32 2.44 1.31
CA GLU A 113 21.19 3.59 1.14
C GLU A 113 20.72 4.79 1.99
N GLY A 114 21.67 5.42 2.72
CA GLY A 114 21.40 6.56 3.58
C GLY A 114 20.61 6.23 4.84
N ASP A 115 20.79 5.02 5.39
CA ASP A 115 20.15 4.52 6.61
C ASP A 115 18.60 4.57 6.57
N ARG A 116 18.04 4.41 5.39
CA ARG A 116 16.58 4.41 5.22
C ARG A 116 16.01 3.03 5.48
N PRO A 117 14.94 2.92 6.29
CA PRO A 117 14.36 1.63 6.60
C PRO A 117 13.75 0.99 5.34
N VAL A 118 13.88 -0.33 5.25
CA VAL A 118 13.29 -1.16 4.20
C VAL A 118 12.29 -2.12 4.81
N GLY A 119 11.10 -2.18 4.21
CA GLY A 119 10.05 -3.12 4.58
C GLY A 119 10.03 -4.32 3.63
N LEU A 120 9.98 -5.51 4.19
CA LEU A 120 9.68 -6.75 3.50
C LEU A 120 8.18 -6.99 3.54
N MET A 121 7.55 -7.19 2.40
CA MET A 121 6.13 -7.54 2.32
C MET A 121 5.96 -9.02 2.01
N LEU A 122 5.15 -9.69 2.81
CA LEU A 122 4.70 -11.06 2.62
C LEU A 122 3.23 -11.05 2.25
N ILE A 123 2.86 -11.78 1.20
CA ILE A 123 1.49 -11.89 0.71
C ILE A 123 1.07 -13.35 0.75
N GLY A 124 -0.06 -13.66 1.36
CA GLY A 124 -0.60 -15.00 1.50
C GLY A 124 -1.85 -15.27 0.68
N LYS A 125 -2.34 -16.50 0.75
CA LYS A 125 -3.61 -16.92 0.16
C LYS A 125 -4.77 -16.21 0.84
N HIS A 126 -5.89 -16.07 0.16
CA HIS A 126 -7.11 -15.53 0.77
C HIS A 126 -7.45 -16.29 2.06
N PHE A 127 -7.73 -15.54 3.13
CA PHE A 127 -8.11 -16.03 4.46
C PHE A 127 -7.04 -16.89 5.15
N ASP A 128 -5.77 -16.83 4.70
CA ASP A 128 -4.64 -17.54 5.32
C ASP A 128 -3.67 -16.55 5.99
N GLU A 129 -4.20 -15.65 6.80
CA GLU A 129 -3.42 -14.71 7.60
C GLU A 129 -2.46 -15.44 8.55
N MET A 130 -2.82 -16.65 8.98
CA MET A 130 -2.00 -17.46 9.89
C MET A 130 -0.64 -17.77 9.27
N THR A 131 -0.59 -18.23 8.01
CA THR A 131 0.67 -18.52 7.30
C THR A 131 1.51 -17.24 7.17
N VAL A 132 0.87 -16.09 6.89
CA VAL A 132 1.55 -14.80 6.80
C VAL A 132 2.19 -14.41 8.14
N TYR A 133 1.46 -14.54 9.25
CA TYR A 133 1.98 -14.26 10.60
C TYR A 133 3.08 -15.23 11.02
N GLN A 134 2.95 -16.52 10.71
CA GLN A 134 3.98 -17.51 11.04
C GLN A 134 5.30 -17.21 10.33
N ALA A 135 5.24 -16.86 9.05
CA ALA A 135 6.43 -16.49 8.28
C ALA A 135 7.06 -15.18 8.79
N ALA A 136 6.24 -14.17 9.08
CA ALA A 136 6.70 -12.92 9.65
C ALA A 136 7.40 -13.13 10.99
N HIS A 137 6.79 -13.92 11.89
CA HIS A 137 7.37 -14.26 13.19
C HIS A 137 8.67 -15.06 13.04
N ALA A 138 8.70 -16.04 12.15
CA ALA A 138 9.92 -16.82 11.88
C ALA A 138 11.07 -15.94 11.39
N PHE A 139 10.77 -14.94 10.53
CA PHE A 139 11.75 -13.96 10.09
C PHE A 139 12.26 -13.12 11.27
N GLU A 140 11.37 -12.58 12.11
CA GLU A 140 11.74 -11.81 13.30
C GLU A 140 12.63 -12.61 14.26
N GLN A 141 12.38 -13.91 14.43
CA GLN A 141 13.22 -14.79 15.27
C GLN A 141 14.57 -15.14 14.62
N SER A 142 14.68 -15.06 13.30
CA SER A 142 15.91 -15.41 12.57
C SER A 142 16.93 -14.26 12.51
N CYS A 143 16.52 -13.04 12.78
CA CYS A 143 17.36 -11.86 12.70
C CYS A 143 17.11 -10.92 13.88
N ASN A 144 18.14 -10.16 14.26
CA ASN A 144 18.03 -9.14 15.31
C ASN A 144 17.54 -7.82 14.70
N TRP A 145 16.29 -7.82 14.20
CA TRP A 145 15.71 -6.69 13.50
C TRP A 145 15.66 -5.40 14.35
N GLU A 146 15.52 -5.53 15.68
CA GLU A 146 15.53 -4.40 16.61
C GLU A 146 16.86 -3.63 16.59
N ASN A 147 17.96 -4.31 16.30
CA ASN A 147 19.30 -3.73 16.25
C ASN A 147 19.80 -3.47 14.83
N MET A 148 19.05 -3.76 13.80
CA MET A 148 19.48 -3.52 12.41
C MET A 148 19.76 -2.05 12.12
N GLY A 149 19.22 -1.10 12.90
CA GLY A 149 19.45 0.34 12.79
C GLY A 149 20.48 0.92 13.75
N THR A 150 20.89 0.19 14.78
CA THR A 150 21.82 0.71 15.82
C THR A 150 23.28 0.33 15.59
N ALA A 151 23.57 -0.49 14.59
CA ALA A 151 24.93 -0.98 14.31
C ALA A 151 25.85 0.04 13.61
N ARG A 152 25.45 1.31 13.53
CA ARG A 152 26.25 2.39 12.93
C ARG A 152 26.48 3.51 13.93
N SER A 153 27.39 3.27 14.84
CA SER A 153 28.17 4.31 15.54
C SER A 153 29.58 4.31 14.99
#